data_585f65190200ebb573d940ec0edd602b
#
_entry.id   585f65190200ebb573d940ec0edd602b
#
_cell.length_a   1.000
_cell.length_b   1.000
_cell.length_c   1.000
_cell.angle_alpha   90.00
_cell.angle_beta   90.00
_cell.angle_gamma   90.00
#
_symmetry.space_group_name_H-M   'P 1'
#
loop_
_entity.id
_entity.type
_entity.pdbx_description
1 polymer ?
#
loop_
_entity_poly.entity_id
_entity_poly.type
_entity_poly.pdbx_seq_one_letter_code
_entity_poly.pdbx_strand_id
1 'polypeptide(L)'
;MNPVIGVLASSEVDCLERLWGQLLVHHSREAAHLAALGAVRSPEDSWRLRRGQYLEWLQEPLAAVLVARDGNHLLGYAVVRVLDVPGSWRWGDRVGVLETLVVDDEARGAGVGRALVKAVRKRLVESGVQVMKISVIAGNDGALRFYQREGAVDFVKTLVMPVSG
;
A
#
# COMPACT_ATOMS: atom_id res chain seq x y z
N MET A 1 -3.90 8.34 21.12
CA MET A 1 -3.83 7.07 20.35
C MET A 1 -2.37 6.74 20.15
N ASN A 2 -1.92 5.60 20.62
CA ASN A 2 -0.51 5.18 20.53
C ASN A 2 -0.47 3.84 19.79
N PRO A 3 -0.44 3.84 18.43
CA PRO A 3 -0.57 2.62 17.66
C PRO A 3 0.62 1.69 17.88
N VAL A 4 0.35 0.45 18.24
CA VAL A 4 1.36 -0.62 18.27
C VAL A 4 1.47 -1.20 16.85
N ILE A 5 2.70 -1.22 16.33
CA ILE A 5 2.97 -1.80 15.00
C ILE A 5 3.47 -3.24 15.18
N GLY A 6 2.84 -4.16 14.47
CA GLY A 6 3.20 -5.57 14.44
C GLY A 6 3.21 -6.12 13.03
N VAL A 7 3.77 -7.32 12.86
CA VAL A 7 3.70 -8.10 11.61
C VAL A 7 2.50 -9.02 11.69
N LEU A 8 1.68 -9.03 10.66
CA LEU A 8 0.50 -9.88 10.56
C LEU A 8 0.90 -11.26 10.04
N ALA A 9 0.38 -12.32 10.66
CA ALA A 9 0.53 -13.67 10.12
C ALA A 9 -0.36 -13.85 8.86
N SER A 10 0.08 -14.67 7.91
CA SER A 10 -0.68 -14.94 6.68
C SER A 10 -2.07 -15.54 6.97
N SER A 11 -2.20 -16.30 8.05
CA SER A 11 -3.48 -16.86 8.50
C SER A 11 -4.50 -15.81 8.98
N GLU A 12 -4.06 -14.58 9.25
CA GLU A 12 -4.90 -13.48 9.75
C GLU A 12 -5.29 -12.47 8.67
N VAL A 13 -4.91 -12.70 7.40
CA VAL A 13 -5.12 -11.74 6.28
C VAL A 13 -6.57 -11.29 6.16
N ASP A 14 -7.53 -12.14 6.52
CA ASP A 14 -8.96 -11.82 6.43
C ASP A 14 -9.39 -10.63 7.31
N CYS A 15 -8.64 -10.31 8.37
CA CYS A 15 -8.94 -9.13 9.18
C CYS A 15 -8.76 -7.79 8.44
N LEU A 16 -8.11 -7.81 7.28
CA LEU A 16 -7.84 -6.61 6.48
C LEU A 16 -9.01 -6.19 5.58
N GLU A 17 -9.99 -7.09 5.36
CA GLU A 17 -11.10 -6.91 4.40
C GLU A 17 -11.83 -5.57 4.59
N ARG A 18 -12.18 -5.24 5.83
CA ARG A 18 -12.89 -3.99 6.13
C ARG A 18 -12.11 -2.75 5.67
N LEU A 19 -10.83 -2.69 5.97
CA LEU A 19 -9.98 -1.56 5.58
C LEU A 19 -9.73 -1.53 4.07
N TRP A 20 -9.63 -2.69 3.43
CA TRP A 20 -9.57 -2.78 1.97
C TRP A 20 -10.84 -2.21 1.33
N GLY A 21 -12.02 -2.48 1.90
CA GLY A 21 -13.28 -1.92 1.44
C GLY A 21 -13.30 -0.38 1.51
N GLN A 22 -12.80 0.21 2.59
CA GLN A 22 -12.65 1.67 2.71
C GLN A 22 -11.70 2.22 1.65
N LEU A 23 -10.55 1.55 1.42
CA LEU A 23 -9.59 1.95 0.41
C LEU A 23 -10.19 1.89 -1.00
N LEU A 24 -10.95 0.84 -1.33
CA LEU A 24 -11.61 0.70 -2.62
C LEU A 24 -12.60 1.85 -2.87
N VAL A 25 -13.42 2.18 -1.89
CA VAL A 25 -14.36 3.31 -1.97
C VAL A 25 -13.61 4.62 -2.19
N HIS A 26 -12.53 4.85 -1.45
CA HIS A 26 -11.69 6.02 -1.62
C HIS A 26 -11.08 6.07 -3.02
N HIS A 27 -10.43 5.00 -3.46
CA HIS A 27 -9.81 4.92 -4.79
C HIS A 27 -10.83 5.11 -5.93
N SER A 28 -12.05 4.59 -5.80
CA SER A 28 -13.08 4.77 -6.83
C SER A 28 -13.49 6.23 -7.02
N ARG A 29 -13.45 7.03 -5.95
CA ARG A 29 -13.71 8.47 -6.00
C ARG A 29 -12.56 9.22 -6.65
N GLU A 30 -11.33 8.94 -6.21
CA GLU A 30 -10.12 9.61 -6.72
C GLU A 30 -9.83 9.24 -8.19
N ALA A 31 -10.25 8.06 -8.63
CA ALA A 31 -10.08 7.55 -9.99
C ALA A 31 -11.34 7.68 -10.87
N ALA A 32 -12.25 8.58 -10.56
CA ALA A 32 -13.52 8.76 -11.32
C ALA A 32 -13.29 8.99 -12.82
N HIS A 33 -12.17 9.60 -13.20
CA HIS A 33 -11.75 9.79 -14.60
C HIS A 33 -11.52 8.48 -15.37
N LEU A 34 -11.34 7.36 -14.68
CA LEU A 34 -11.14 6.05 -15.29
C LEU A 34 -12.45 5.31 -15.59
N ALA A 35 -13.61 5.85 -15.22
CA ALA A 35 -14.91 5.20 -15.37
C ALA A 35 -15.21 4.79 -16.82
N ALA A 36 -14.73 5.55 -17.81
CA ALA A 36 -14.86 5.24 -19.22
C ALA A 36 -14.06 4.00 -19.68
N LEU A 37 -13.04 3.60 -18.91
CA LEU A 37 -12.17 2.46 -19.21
C LEU A 37 -12.68 1.15 -18.57
N GLY A 38 -13.51 1.25 -17.55
CA GLY A 38 -14.09 0.10 -16.87
C GLY A 38 -14.71 0.44 -15.53
N ALA A 39 -15.71 -0.32 -15.14
CA ALA A 39 -16.34 -0.17 -13.83
C ALA A 39 -15.46 -0.71 -12.70
N VAL A 40 -15.59 -0.11 -11.53
CA VAL A 40 -14.98 -0.64 -10.30
C VAL A 40 -15.66 -1.96 -9.93
N ARG A 41 -14.88 -2.96 -9.53
CA ARG A 41 -15.40 -4.26 -9.06
C ARG A 41 -16.23 -4.09 -7.79
N SER A 42 -17.08 -5.07 -7.50
CA SER A 42 -17.73 -5.14 -6.19
C SER A 42 -16.68 -5.25 -5.06
N PRO A 43 -17.01 -4.82 -3.83
CA PRO A 43 -16.11 -4.96 -2.71
C PRO A 43 -15.65 -6.42 -2.48
N GLU A 44 -16.56 -7.39 -2.63
CA GLU A 44 -16.31 -8.82 -2.44
C GLU A 44 -15.34 -9.35 -3.51
N ASP A 45 -15.58 -9.02 -4.78
CA ASP A 45 -14.71 -9.43 -5.88
C ASP A 45 -13.33 -8.78 -5.79
N SER A 46 -13.30 -7.51 -5.44
CA SER A 46 -12.05 -6.77 -5.23
C SER A 46 -11.24 -7.37 -4.08
N TRP A 47 -11.88 -7.67 -2.95
CA TRP A 47 -11.22 -8.30 -1.81
C TRP A 47 -10.71 -9.70 -2.13
N ARG A 48 -11.53 -10.54 -2.76
CA ARG A 48 -11.13 -11.89 -3.16
C ARG A 48 -9.85 -11.90 -3.99
N LEU A 49 -9.74 -10.99 -4.96
CA LEU A 49 -8.53 -10.85 -5.79
C LEU A 49 -7.34 -10.34 -4.97
N ARG A 50 -7.55 -9.32 -4.17
CA ARG A 50 -6.48 -8.72 -3.36
C ARG A 50 -5.97 -9.67 -2.28
N ARG A 51 -6.88 -10.39 -1.63
CA ARG A 51 -6.55 -11.43 -0.67
C ARG A 51 -5.65 -12.51 -1.29
N GLY A 52 -6.00 -12.98 -2.48
CA GLY A 52 -5.19 -13.94 -3.23
C GLY A 52 -3.78 -13.42 -3.49
N GLN A 53 -3.65 -12.17 -3.95
CA GLN A 53 -2.36 -11.51 -4.16
C GLN A 53 -1.56 -11.39 -2.86
N TYR A 54 -2.19 -11.01 -1.75
CA TYR A 54 -1.47 -10.90 -0.46
C TYR A 54 -0.94 -12.25 0.00
N LEU A 55 -1.72 -13.32 -0.12
CA LEU A 55 -1.28 -14.67 0.24
C LEU A 55 -0.13 -15.16 -0.65
N GLU A 56 -0.17 -14.83 -1.95
CA GLU A 56 0.92 -15.12 -2.88
C GLU A 56 2.18 -14.34 -2.51
N TRP A 57 2.08 -13.01 -2.34
CA TRP A 57 3.23 -12.17 -1.99
C TRP A 57 3.87 -12.53 -0.65
N LEU A 58 3.07 -12.97 0.32
CA LEU A 58 3.58 -13.40 1.63
C LEU A 58 4.38 -14.71 1.59
N GLN A 59 4.45 -15.39 0.43
CA GLN A 59 5.41 -16.47 0.21
C GLN A 59 6.83 -15.93 -0.10
N GLU A 60 6.96 -14.67 -0.47
CA GLU A 60 8.25 -14.04 -0.73
C GLU A 60 8.99 -13.78 0.59
N PRO A 61 10.32 -14.06 0.67
CA PRO A 61 11.06 -14.04 1.95
C PRO A 61 11.03 -12.70 2.70
N LEU A 62 10.94 -11.59 1.97
CA LEU A 62 11.02 -10.23 2.53
C LEU A 62 9.68 -9.49 2.52
N ALA A 63 8.65 -10.10 1.95
CA ALA A 63 7.30 -9.53 1.98
C ALA A 63 6.73 -9.53 3.40
N ALA A 64 5.94 -8.52 3.72
CA ALA A 64 5.26 -8.45 5.01
C ALA A 64 3.99 -7.60 4.93
N VAL A 65 3.03 -7.93 5.77
CA VAL A 65 1.94 -7.04 6.16
C VAL A 65 2.26 -6.49 7.55
N LEU A 66 2.40 -5.18 7.65
CA LEU A 66 2.53 -4.48 8.93
C LEU A 66 1.15 -3.92 9.31
N VAL A 67 0.75 -4.13 10.53
CA VAL A 67 -0.53 -3.65 11.07
C VAL A 67 -0.30 -2.67 12.21
N ALA A 68 -1.12 -1.64 12.26
CA ALA A 68 -1.22 -0.72 13.39
C ALA A 68 -2.48 -1.05 14.19
N ARG A 69 -2.34 -1.29 15.49
CA ARG A 69 -3.45 -1.64 16.38
C ARG A 69 -3.47 -0.75 17.63
N ASP A 70 -4.68 -0.52 18.14
CA ASP A 70 -4.93 0.00 19.48
C ASP A 70 -5.80 -1.04 20.20
N GLY A 71 -5.21 -1.82 21.10
CA GLY A 71 -5.84 -3.03 21.64
C GLY A 71 -6.21 -3.99 20.51
N ASN A 72 -7.49 -4.35 20.46
CA ASN A 72 -8.04 -5.23 19.40
C ASN A 72 -8.44 -4.48 18.13
N HIS A 73 -8.40 -3.16 18.13
CA HIS A 73 -8.79 -2.35 16.98
C HIS A 73 -7.66 -2.26 15.94
N LEU A 74 -7.95 -2.67 14.71
CA LEU A 74 -7.07 -2.48 13.56
C LEU A 74 -7.27 -1.05 13.02
N LEU A 75 -6.24 -0.22 13.18
CA LEU A 75 -6.23 1.20 12.79
C LEU A 75 -5.71 1.43 11.37
N GLY A 76 -4.97 0.46 10.82
CA GLY A 76 -4.40 0.54 9.50
C GLY A 76 -3.42 -0.58 9.22
N TYR A 77 -3.02 -0.70 7.96
CA TYR A 77 -1.99 -1.66 7.57
C TYR A 77 -1.18 -1.17 6.37
N ALA A 78 0.00 -1.76 6.20
CA ALA A 78 0.86 -1.57 5.04
C ALA A 78 1.32 -2.94 4.53
N VAL A 79 1.34 -3.11 3.22
CA VAL A 79 1.89 -4.29 2.56
C VAL A 79 3.15 -3.87 1.82
N VAL A 80 4.27 -4.51 2.13
CA VAL A 80 5.57 -4.23 1.53
C VAL A 80 6.17 -5.50 0.94
N ARG A 81 6.79 -5.36 -0.22
CA ARG A 81 7.56 -6.39 -0.90
C ARG A 81 8.97 -5.89 -1.20
N VAL A 82 9.87 -6.79 -1.49
CA VAL A 82 11.20 -6.48 -2.02
C VAL A 82 11.37 -7.22 -3.33
N LEU A 83 11.64 -6.49 -4.39
CA LEU A 83 11.79 -7.02 -5.74
C LEU A 83 13.24 -6.86 -6.22
N ASP A 84 13.73 -7.87 -6.92
CA ASP A 84 14.99 -7.79 -7.67
C ASP A 84 14.69 -7.09 -9.01
N VAL A 85 14.98 -5.80 -9.08
CA VAL A 85 14.68 -4.95 -10.24
C VAL A 85 15.90 -4.09 -10.54
N PRO A 86 16.97 -4.66 -11.13
CA PRO A 86 18.10 -3.87 -11.56
C PRO A 86 17.65 -2.81 -12.56
N GLY A 87 18.14 -1.59 -12.43
CA GLY A 87 17.73 -0.47 -13.24
C GLY A 87 18.89 0.44 -13.62
N SER A 88 18.57 1.53 -14.30
CA SER A 88 19.58 2.50 -14.76
C SER A 88 20.15 3.37 -13.63
N TRP A 89 19.54 3.39 -12.47
CA TRP A 89 20.00 4.16 -11.32
C TRP A 89 20.75 3.28 -10.31
N ARG A 90 21.83 3.83 -9.74
CA ARG A 90 22.67 3.13 -8.75
C ARG A 90 22.11 3.25 -7.35
N TRP A 91 20.92 2.74 -7.10
CA TRP A 91 20.29 2.64 -5.79
C TRP A 91 20.15 1.20 -5.26
N GLY A 92 20.96 0.27 -5.83
CA GLY A 92 20.91 -1.15 -5.54
C GLY A 92 20.02 -1.92 -6.51
N ASP A 93 20.22 -3.24 -6.54
CA ASP A 93 19.47 -4.14 -7.44
C ASP A 93 18.11 -4.55 -6.86
N ARG A 94 17.92 -4.34 -5.54
CA ARG A 94 16.67 -4.61 -4.84
C ARG A 94 15.95 -3.31 -4.49
N VAL A 95 14.64 -3.32 -4.73
CA VAL A 95 13.77 -2.19 -4.48
C VAL A 95 12.61 -2.63 -3.61
N GLY A 96 12.34 -1.88 -2.54
CA GLY A 96 11.11 -2.04 -1.77
C GLY A 96 9.91 -1.53 -2.59
N VAL A 97 8.78 -2.18 -2.48
CA VAL A 97 7.51 -1.72 -3.05
C VAL A 97 6.47 -1.66 -1.95
N LEU A 98 5.96 -0.47 -1.70
CA LEU A 98 4.80 -0.28 -0.82
C LEU A 98 3.54 -0.52 -1.67
N GLU A 99 3.02 -1.74 -1.61
CA GLU A 99 1.88 -2.19 -2.41
C GLU A 99 0.55 -1.62 -1.92
N THR A 100 0.43 -1.47 -0.60
CA THR A 100 -0.78 -0.94 0.03
C THR A 100 -0.41 -0.18 1.29
N LEU A 101 -1.04 0.95 1.49
CA LEU A 101 -1.10 1.66 2.77
C LEU A 101 -2.53 2.15 2.95
N VAL A 102 -3.16 1.73 4.01
CA VAL A 102 -4.50 2.20 4.38
C VAL A 102 -4.58 2.48 5.86
N VAL A 103 -5.28 3.52 6.21
CA VAL A 103 -5.59 3.92 7.59
C VAL A 103 -7.10 4.00 7.70
N ASP A 104 -7.63 3.41 8.76
CA ASP A 104 -9.05 3.52 9.10
C ASP A 104 -9.50 4.97 9.04
N ASP A 105 -10.65 5.21 8.44
CA ASP A 105 -11.20 6.57 8.28
C ASP A 105 -11.28 7.31 9.62
N GLU A 106 -11.64 6.60 10.71
CA GLU A 106 -11.76 7.16 12.06
C GLU A 106 -10.39 7.44 12.71
N ALA A 107 -9.31 6.82 12.21
CA ALA A 107 -7.95 6.99 12.72
C ALA A 107 -7.08 7.93 11.87
N ARG A 108 -7.66 8.52 10.81
CA ARG A 108 -6.93 9.50 9.98
C ARG A 108 -6.54 10.73 10.78
N GLY A 109 -5.39 11.29 10.47
CA GLY A 109 -4.84 12.45 11.18
C GLY A 109 -4.16 12.12 12.52
N ALA A 110 -4.30 10.90 13.06
CA ALA A 110 -3.68 10.47 14.32
C ALA A 110 -2.24 9.94 14.18
N GLY A 111 -1.61 10.10 13.01
CA GLY A 111 -0.21 9.69 12.79
C GLY A 111 -0.02 8.21 12.44
N VAL A 112 -1.08 7.42 12.32
CA VAL A 112 -1.02 5.98 12.03
C VAL A 112 -0.29 5.68 10.72
N GLY A 113 -0.60 6.42 9.64
CA GLY A 113 0.07 6.26 8.35
C GLY A 113 1.56 6.52 8.44
N ARG A 114 1.98 7.58 9.16
CA ARG A 114 3.39 7.88 9.40
C ARG A 114 4.08 6.76 10.19
N ALA A 115 3.44 6.23 11.22
CA ALA A 115 3.99 5.12 12.01
C ALA A 115 4.19 3.87 11.15
N LEU A 116 3.23 3.53 10.28
CA LEU A 116 3.35 2.41 9.33
C LEU A 116 4.49 2.63 8.33
N VAL A 117 4.57 3.81 7.69
CA VAL A 117 5.66 4.13 6.74
C VAL A 117 7.02 4.05 7.43
N LYS A 118 7.15 4.57 8.65
CA LYS A 118 8.39 4.47 9.44
C LYS A 118 8.78 3.01 9.70
N ALA A 119 7.82 2.15 10.06
CA ALA A 119 8.07 0.74 10.31
C ALA A 119 8.48 -0.01 9.01
N VAL A 120 7.82 0.28 7.88
CA VAL A 120 8.21 -0.23 6.56
C VAL A 120 9.64 0.18 6.21
N ARG A 121 9.98 1.46 6.36
CA ARG A 121 11.35 1.96 6.08
C ARG A 121 12.39 1.27 6.95
N LYS A 122 12.12 1.10 8.25
CA LYS A 122 13.01 0.38 9.16
C LYS A 122 13.27 -1.04 8.66
N ARG A 123 12.21 -1.79 8.33
CA ARG A 123 12.31 -3.15 7.80
C ARG A 123 13.14 -3.22 6.51
N LEU A 124 12.93 -2.28 5.58
CA LEU A 124 13.68 -2.22 4.32
C LEU A 124 15.17 -1.94 4.54
N VAL A 125 15.51 -1.01 5.43
CA VAL A 125 16.90 -0.71 5.83
C VAL A 125 17.58 -1.95 6.42
N GLU A 126 16.91 -2.65 7.33
CA GLU A 126 17.40 -3.90 7.94
C GLU A 126 17.62 -5.01 6.90
N SER A 127 16.89 -4.97 5.79
CA SER A 127 17.04 -5.89 4.65
C SER A 127 18.06 -5.41 3.60
N GLY A 128 18.77 -4.30 3.85
CA GLY A 128 19.75 -3.73 2.93
C GLY A 128 19.14 -3.05 1.68
N VAL A 129 17.87 -2.68 1.72
CA VAL A 129 17.16 -2.01 0.62
C VAL A 129 17.29 -0.50 0.79
N GLN A 130 17.70 0.20 -0.26
CA GLN A 130 17.98 1.64 -0.22
C GLN A 130 16.83 2.51 -0.69
N VAL A 131 15.94 1.99 -1.54
CA VAL A 131 14.87 2.74 -2.19
C VAL A 131 13.55 1.97 -2.10
N MET A 132 12.47 2.71 -1.85
CA MET A 132 11.11 2.20 -1.88
C MET A 132 10.30 2.93 -2.95
N LYS A 133 9.63 2.18 -3.81
CA LYS A 133 8.66 2.67 -4.78
C LYS A 133 7.26 2.65 -4.18
N ILE A 134 6.49 3.66 -4.51
CA ILE A 134 5.10 3.82 -4.08
C ILE A 134 4.29 4.27 -5.30
N SER A 135 3.19 3.59 -5.58
CA SER A 135 2.25 4.01 -6.61
C SER A 135 1.05 4.72 -5.98
N VAL A 136 0.70 5.86 -6.52
CA VAL A 136 -0.46 6.66 -6.07
C VAL A 136 -1.41 6.83 -7.24
N ILE A 137 -2.69 6.62 -7.02
CA ILE A 137 -3.73 6.90 -8.03
C ILE A 137 -3.69 8.38 -8.39
N ALA A 138 -3.72 8.71 -9.67
CA ALA A 138 -3.48 10.05 -10.20
C ALA A 138 -4.43 11.11 -9.64
N GLY A 139 -5.57 10.90 -9.16
CA GLY A 139 -6.45 11.88 -8.52
C GLY A 139 -6.24 12.00 -7.02
N ASN A 140 -5.44 11.12 -6.40
CA ASN A 140 -5.26 11.07 -4.95
C ASN A 140 -4.18 12.05 -4.46
N ASP A 141 -4.47 13.35 -4.56
CA ASP A 141 -3.57 14.41 -4.12
C ASP A 141 -3.27 14.36 -2.62
N GLY A 142 -4.19 13.82 -1.83
CA GLY A 142 -4.00 13.64 -0.38
C GLY A 142 -2.87 12.67 -0.09
N ALA A 143 -2.87 11.50 -0.74
CA ALA A 143 -1.80 10.52 -0.62
C ALA A 143 -0.48 11.05 -1.20
N LEU A 144 -0.51 11.72 -2.35
CA LEU A 144 0.67 12.32 -2.96
C LEU A 144 1.35 13.30 -1.98
N ARG A 145 0.60 14.26 -1.44
CA ARG A 145 1.13 15.22 -0.44
C ARG A 145 1.63 14.53 0.83
N PHE A 146 0.96 13.45 1.26
CA PHE A 146 1.42 12.67 2.40
C PHE A 146 2.81 12.08 2.15
N TYR A 147 3.00 11.35 1.04
CA TYR A 147 4.28 10.74 0.71
C TYR A 147 5.39 11.77 0.46
N GLN A 148 5.08 12.90 -0.17
CA GLN A 148 6.05 14.00 -0.36
C GLN A 148 6.52 14.56 0.98
N ARG A 149 5.63 14.72 1.98
CA ARG A 149 6.04 15.12 3.35
C ARG A 149 6.90 14.06 4.05
N GLU A 150 6.74 12.78 3.68
CA GLU A 150 7.61 11.69 4.15
C GLU A 150 8.92 11.57 3.35
N GLY A 151 9.17 12.46 2.39
CA GLY A 151 10.42 12.53 1.63
C GLY A 151 10.40 11.82 0.28
N ALA A 152 9.23 11.41 -0.22
CA ALA A 152 9.11 10.85 -1.57
C ALA A 152 9.22 11.95 -2.63
N VAL A 153 9.78 11.57 -3.78
CA VAL A 153 9.86 12.42 -4.98
C VAL A 153 9.23 11.68 -6.16
N ASP A 154 8.74 12.42 -7.12
CA ASP A 154 8.16 11.85 -8.34
C ASP A 154 9.22 11.08 -9.13
N PHE A 155 8.88 9.89 -9.60
CA PHE A 155 9.79 9.04 -10.36
C PHE A 155 9.24 8.65 -11.72
N VAL A 156 8.04 8.07 -11.78
CA VAL A 156 7.41 7.57 -13.01
C VAL A 156 5.95 8.01 -13.06
N LYS A 157 5.48 8.38 -14.23
CA LYS A 157 4.05 8.54 -14.52
C LYS A 157 3.57 7.37 -15.37
N THR A 158 2.56 6.67 -14.91
CA THR A 158 1.89 5.59 -15.64
C THR A 158 0.59 6.12 -16.24
N LEU A 159 0.37 5.84 -17.51
CA LEU A 159 -0.85 6.18 -18.22
C LEU A 159 -1.59 4.90 -18.61
N VAL A 160 -2.90 4.97 -18.72
CA VAL A 160 -3.74 3.89 -19.24
C VAL A 160 -4.46 4.36 -20.50
N MET A 161 -4.56 3.48 -21.49
CA MET A 161 -5.17 3.78 -22.78
C MET A 161 -5.96 2.57 -23.27
N PRO A 162 -7.19 2.74 -23.78
CA PRO A 162 -7.89 1.64 -24.43
C PRO A 162 -7.13 1.18 -25.67
N VAL A 163 -7.10 -0.12 -25.93
CA VAL A 163 -6.42 -0.70 -27.11
C VAL A 163 -7.37 -0.99 -28.26
N SER A 164 -8.67 -0.84 -28.03
CA SER A 164 -9.71 -0.87 -29.07
C SER A 164 -10.38 0.50 -29.14
N GLY A 165 -10.39 1.08 -30.33
CA GLY A 165 -11.14 2.31 -30.64
C GLY A 165 -12.56 2.00 -31.05
#